data_7c47dd4d3c55d9c07684d18df3891d86
#
_entry.id   7c47dd4d3c55d9c07684d18df3891d86
#
_cell.length_a   1.000
_cell.length_b   1.000
_cell.length_c   1.000
_cell.angle_alpha   90.00
_cell.angle_beta   90.00
_cell.angle_gamma   90.00
#
_symmetry.space_group_name_H-M   'P 1'
#
loop_
_entity.id
_entity.type
_entity.pdbx_description
1 polymer ?
#
loop_
_entity_poly.entity_id
_entity_poly.type
_entity_poly.pdbx_seq_one_letter_code
_entity_poly.pdbx_strand_id
1 'polypeptide(L)'
;AFGGEVVRAERLMHGKTSEIHHSGSGLYEGVPSPFNATRYHSLVVDPDSIGEELIVTSKTAAGEVMGIRHRDFDVEGFQFHPESILTDWGHVLLANFMRRAGLPVVESAAKPRNPLIPRVDAERADKNSPFS
;
A
#
# COMPACT_ATOMS: atom_id res chain seq x y z
N ALA A 1 -8.89 -0.20 17.05
CA ALA A 1 -8.89 1.05 17.77
C ALA A 1 -10.02 1.98 17.32
N PHE A 2 -10.29 2.12 16.05
CA PHE A 2 -11.30 3.07 15.52
C PHE A 2 -12.54 2.38 14.94
N GLY A 3 -12.90 1.21 15.46
CA GLY A 3 -14.13 0.50 15.15
C GLY A 3 -14.12 -0.38 13.91
N GLY A 4 -13.08 -0.34 13.11
CA GLY A 4 -12.95 -1.23 11.96
C GLY A 4 -12.63 -2.67 12.37
N GLU A 5 -13.05 -3.65 11.57
CA GLU A 5 -12.79 -5.06 11.79
C GLU A 5 -11.71 -5.57 10.82
N VAL A 6 -10.87 -6.47 11.32
CA VAL A 6 -9.86 -7.18 10.54
C VAL A 6 -10.34 -8.59 10.31
N VAL A 7 -10.43 -8.99 9.05
CA VAL A 7 -10.93 -10.30 8.63
C VAL A 7 -9.89 -11.04 7.80
N ARG A 8 -10.10 -12.34 7.59
CA ARG A 8 -9.22 -13.13 6.74
C ARG A 8 -9.37 -12.72 5.27
N ALA A 9 -8.26 -12.48 4.59
CA ALA A 9 -8.24 -12.22 3.16
C ALA A 9 -8.69 -13.46 2.38
N GLU A 10 -9.33 -13.26 1.23
CA GLU A 10 -9.70 -14.37 0.33
C GLU A 10 -8.47 -15.10 -0.19
N ARG A 11 -7.35 -14.42 -0.35
CA ARG A 11 -6.07 -14.98 -0.77
C ARG A 11 -4.97 -14.68 0.23
N LEU A 12 -4.15 -15.69 0.54
CA LEU A 12 -2.90 -15.48 1.25
C LEU A 12 -1.91 -14.73 0.35
N MET A 13 -1.45 -13.57 0.81
CA MET A 13 -0.45 -12.76 0.11
C MET A 13 0.89 -12.85 0.83
N HIS A 14 1.86 -13.49 0.18
CA HIS A 14 3.19 -13.69 0.73
C HIS A 14 4.25 -13.34 -0.31
N GLY A 15 4.79 -12.12 -0.24
CA GLY A 15 5.81 -11.62 -1.16
C GLY A 15 5.33 -11.35 -2.58
N LYS A 16 4.03 -11.28 -2.81
CA LYS A 16 3.44 -10.98 -4.11
C LYS A 16 3.25 -9.49 -4.28
N THR A 17 3.31 -9.00 -5.54
CA THR A 17 2.98 -7.63 -5.87
C THR A 17 1.53 -7.51 -6.33
N SER A 18 0.94 -6.35 -6.07
CA SER A 18 -0.40 -6.00 -6.53
C SER A 18 -0.45 -4.53 -6.94
N GLU A 19 -1.34 -4.21 -7.85
CA GLU A 19 -1.63 -2.82 -8.19
C GLU A 19 -2.45 -2.16 -7.10
N ILE A 20 -1.96 -1.03 -6.61
CA ILE A 20 -2.59 -0.23 -5.57
C ILE A 20 -3.17 1.03 -6.20
N HIS A 21 -4.48 1.22 -6.06
CA HIS A 21 -5.21 2.39 -6.55
C HIS A 21 -5.45 3.36 -5.39
N HIS A 22 -5.25 4.66 -5.64
CA HIS A 22 -5.43 5.72 -4.65
C HIS A 22 -5.89 7.02 -5.30
N SER A 23 -6.29 8.00 -4.48
CA SER A 23 -6.79 9.31 -4.95
C SER A 23 -5.70 10.37 -5.16
N GLY A 24 -4.44 10.06 -4.84
CA GLY A 24 -3.31 10.99 -4.99
C GLY A 24 -3.15 11.99 -3.84
N SER A 25 -3.94 11.89 -2.78
CA SER A 25 -3.89 12.80 -1.64
C SER A 25 -2.99 12.28 -0.51
N GLY A 26 -2.55 13.19 0.37
CA GLY A 26 -1.79 12.85 1.57
C GLY A 26 -0.45 12.20 1.26
N LEU A 27 -0.18 11.04 1.81
CA LEU A 27 1.08 10.30 1.61
C LEU A 27 1.27 9.80 0.18
N TYR A 28 0.22 9.78 -0.63
CA TYR A 28 0.28 9.36 -2.04
C TYR A 28 0.62 10.49 -3.00
N GLU A 29 0.88 11.69 -2.52
CA GLU A 29 1.22 12.82 -3.37
C GLU A 29 2.49 12.52 -4.19
N GLY A 30 2.41 12.73 -5.51
CA GLY A 30 3.49 12.42 -6.44
C GLY A 30 3.63 10.95 -6.82
N VAL A 31 2.78 10.07 -6.30
CA VAL A 31 2.76 8.65 -6.62
C VAL A 31 1.69 8.40 -7.68
N PRO A 32 2.00 7.69 -8.80
CA PRO A 32 0.99 7.36 -9.80
C PRO A 32 -0.05 6.37 -9.25
N SER A 33 -1.26 6.42 -9.79
CA SER A 33 -2.30 5.44 -9.49
C SER A 33 -2.74 4.75 -10.79
N PRO A 34 -2.65 3.41 -10.88
CA PRO A 34 -2.12 2.51 -9.85
C PRO A 34 -0.57 2.47 -9.81
N PHE A 35 -0.03 1.93 -8.74
CA PHE A 35 1.39 1.56 -8.62
C PHE A 35 1.52 0.16 -8.03
N ASN A 36 2.64 -0.51 -8.28
CA ASN A 36 2.88 -1.86 -7.76
C ASN A 36 3.49 -1.80 -6.35
N ALA A 37 2.96 -2.61 -5.46
CA ALA A 37 3.45 -2.75 -4.10
C ALA A 37 3.48 -4.21 -3.65
N THR A 38 4.44 -4.53 -2.80
CA THR A 38 4.59 -5.86 -2.21
C THR A 38 3.60 -6.05 -1.06
N ARG A 39 3.00 -7.22 -1.03
CA ARG A 39 2.04 -7.63 0.01
C ARG A 39 2.51 -8.89 0.73
N TYR A 40 2.44 -8.84 2.07
CA TYR A 40 2.73 -9.96 2.98
C TYR A 40 1.64 -10.01 4.05
N HIS A 41 0.44 -10.51 3.72
CA HIS A 41 -0.63 -10.55 4.69
C HIS A 41 -1.64 -11.64 4.40
N SER A 42 -2.28 -12.13 5.45
CA SER A 42 -3.41 -13.06 5.41
C SER A 42 -4.70 -12.43 5.94
N LEU A 43 -4.61 -11.22 6.46
CA LEU A 43 -5.72 -10.46 7.02
C LEU A 43 -5.88 -9.15 6.27
N VAL A 44 -7.10 -8.67 6.17
CA VAL A 44 -7.46 -7.37 5.57
C VAL A 44 -8.48 -6.68 6.44
N VAL A 45 -8.54 -5.35 6.34
CA VAL A 45 -9.63 -4.58 6.93
C VAL A 45 -10.90 -4.83 6.13
N ASP A 46 -11.98 -5.19 6.81
CA ASP A 46 -13.29 -5.31 6.19
C ASP A 46 -13.81 -3.93 5.80
N PRO A 47 -14.00 -3.63 4.49
CA PRO A 47 -14.47 -2.32 4.06
C PRO A 47 -15.87 -1.97 4.58
N ASP A 48 -16.71 -2.96 4.81
CA ASP A 48 -18.07 -2.75 5.34
C ASP A 48 -18.09 -2.42 6.83
N SER A 49 -16.97 -2.69 7.55
CA SER A 49 -16.83 -2.36 8.98
C SER A 49 -16.30 -0.96 9.23
N ILE A 50 -15.89 -0.22 8.19
CA ILE A 50 -15.28 1.10 8.32
C ILE A 50 -16.36 2.14 8.61
N GLY A 51 -16.29 2.75 9.81
CA GLY A 51 -17.17 3.84 10.20
C GLY A 51 -16.69 5.21 9.71
N GLU A 52 -17.35 6.26 10.21
CA GLU A 52 -17.09 7.65 9.80
C GLU A 52 -15.71 8.19 10.21
N GLU A 53 -15.06 7.55 11.19
CA GLU A 53 -13.76 7.98 11.70
C GLU A 53 -12.59 7.61 10.79
N LEU A 54 -12.76 6.60 9.95
CA LEU A 54 -11.73 6.09 9.05
C LEU A 54 -12.08 6.33 7.59
N ILE A 55 -11.08 6.66 6.82
CA ILE A 55 -11.18 6.87 5.37
C ILE A 55 -10.26 5.87 4.67
N VAL A 56 -10.78 5.14 3.71
CA VAL A 56 -9.97 4.29 2.82
C VAL A 56 -9.18 5.19 1.88
N THR A 57 -7.86 5.08 1.90
CA THR A 57 -6.94 5.89 1.08
C THR A 57 -6.45 5.14 -0.15
N SER A 58 -6.43 3.82 -0.09
CA SER A 58 -6.03 2.98 -1.22
C SER A 58 -6.65 1.59 -1.13
N LYS A 59 -6.75 0.95 -2.30
CA LYS A 59 -7.29 -0.41 -2.42
C LYS A 59 -6.72 -1.10 -3.66
N THR A 60 -6.81 -2.44 -3.69
CA THR A 60 -6.53 -3.21 -4.90
C THR A 60 -7.69 -3.11 -5.89
N ALA A 61 -7.47 -3.57 -7.14
CA ALA A 61 -8.52 -3.67 -8.14
C ALA A 61 -9.69 -4.57 -7.68
N ALA A 62 -9.41 -5.58 -6.84
CA ALA A 62 -10.42 -6.46 -6.25
C ALA A 62 -11.20 -5.81 -5.08
N GLY A 63 -10.83 -4.60 -4.66
CA GLY A 63 -11.49 -3.86 -3.59
C GLY A 63 -10.96 -4.14 -2.19
N GLU A 64 -9.86 -4.87 -2.04
CA GLU A 64 -9.20 -5.06 -0.75
C GLU A 64 -8.59 -3.75 -0.26
N VAL A 65 -8.88 -3.37 0.98
CA VAL A 65 -8.36 -2.13 1.60
C VAL A 65 -6.84 -2.26 1.79
N MET A 66 -6.10 -1.31 1.24
CA MET A 66 -4.63 -1.28 1.29
C MET A 66 -4.09 -0.07 2.05
N GLY A 67 -4.90 0.91 2.30
CA GLY A 67 -4.54 2.08 3.10
C GLY A 67 -5.75 2.67 3.78
N ILE A 68 -5.57 3.13 4.99
CA ILE A 68 -6.59 3.83 5.78
C ILE A 68 -5.96 5.02 6.48
N ARG A 69 -6.76 6.05 6.73
CA ARG A 69 -6.38 7.16 7.60
C ARG A 69 -7.51 7.55 8.52
N HIS A 70 -7.18 8.13 9.66
CA HIS A 70 -8.17 8.76 10.52
C HIS A 70 -8.62 10.08 9.88
N ARG A 71 -9.91 10.41 9.99
CA ARG A 71 -10.46 11.63 9.42
C ARG A 71 -9.93 12.90 10.09
N ASP A 72 -9.76 12.88 11.40
CA ASP A 72 -9.42 14.06 12.21
C ASP A 72 -7.98 14.02 12.76
N PHE A 73 -7.45 12.83 13.08
CA PHE A 73 -6.11 12.67 13.63
C PHE A 73 -5.10 12.35 12.52
N ASP A 74 -3.85 12.77 12.72
CA ASP A 74 -2.76 12.44 11.81
C ASP A 74 -2.28 10.99 12.05
N VAL A 75 -3.16 10.04 11.75
CA VAL A 75 -2.93 8.60 11.82
C VAL A 75 -3.26 7.99 10.47
N GLU A 76 -2.31 7.30 9.88
CA GLU A 76 -2.46 6.63 8.59
C GLU A 76 -1.70 5.31 8.60
N GLY A 77 -2.23 4.31 7.90
CA GLY A 77 -1.63 2.99 7.81
C GLY A 77 -1.73 2.38 6.43
N PHE A 78 -0.73 1.57 6.09
CA PHE A 78 -0.68 0.79 4.86
C PHE A 78 -0.67 -0.70 5.15
N GLN A 79 -1.34 -1.49 4.31
CA GLN A 79 -1.28 -2.95 4.32
C GLN A 79 -0.09 -3.47 3.52
N PHE A 80 0.35 -2.76 2.50
CA PHE A 80 1.53 -3.11 1.71
C PHE A 80 2.83 -2.64 2.37
N HIS A 81 3.96 -3.08 1.82
CA HIS A 81 5.29 -2.81 2.35
C HIS A 81 6.04 -1.75 1.51
N PRO A 82 6.02 -0.48 1.90
CA PRO A 82 6.71 0.58 1.14
C PRO A 82 8.24 0.44 1.14
N GLU A 83 8.80 -0.25 2.13
CA GLU A 83 10.24 -0.50 2.25
C GLU A 83 10.74 -1.58 1.28
N SER A 84 9.86 -2.43 0.76
CA SER A 84 10.23 -3.53 -0.11
C SER A 84 10.81 -3.05 -1.44
N ILE A 85 11.84 -3.75 -1.93
CA ILE A 85 12.47 -3.47 -3.22
C ILE A 85 11.51 -3.60 -4.40
N LEU A 86 10.47 -4.42 -4.28
CA LEU A 86 9.45 -4.62 -5.31
C LEU A 86 8.30 -3.61 -5.25
N THR A 87 8.30 -2.71 -4.29
CA THR A 87 7.36 -1.59 -4.23
C THR A 87 7.97 -0.39 -4.96
N ASP A 88 7.42 -0.07 -6.14
CA ASP A 88 8.02 0.88 -7.08
C ASP A 88 8.20 2.30 -6.51
N TRP A 89 7.24 2.77 -5.73
CA TRP A 89 7.16 4.14 -5.23
C TRP A 89 7.30 4.23 -3.70
N GLY A 90 7.80 3.17 -3.07
CA GLY A 90 7.90 3.10 -1.62
C GLY A 90 8.73 4.22 -1.01
N HIS A 91 9.83 4.61 -1.64
CA HIS A 91 10.67 5.71 -1.18
C HIS A 91 9.97 7.07 -1.21
N VAL A 92 9.12 7.31 -2.19
CA VAL A 92 8.33 8.53 -2.27
C VAL A 92 7.30 8.58 -1.14
N LEU A 93 6.62 7.46 -0.88
CA LEU A 93 5.68 7.33 0.23
C LEU A 93 6.35 7.59 1.59
N LEU A 94 7.51 6.97 1.81
CA LEU A 94 8.29 7.17 3.04
C LEU A 94 8.80 8.61 3.18
N ALA A 95 9.22 9.24 2.07
CA ALA A 95 9.64 10.64 2.07
C ALA A 95 8.46 11.56 2.41
N ASN A 96 7.28 11.31 1.86
CA ASN A 96 6.08 12.07 2.19
C ASN A 96 5.71 11.94 3.67
N PHE A 97 5.82 10.73 4.23
CA PHE A 97 5.62 10.52 5.66
C PHE A 97 6.62 11.32 6.51
N MET A 98 7.90 11.26 6.16
CA MET A 98 8.95 11.99 6.88
C MET A 98 8.72 13.51 6.83
N ARG A 99 8.36 14.05 5.66
CA ARG A 99 8.03 15.48 5.51
C ARG A 99 6.85 15.88 6.39
N ARG A 100 5.80 15.07 6.41
CA ARG A 100 4.63 15.31 7.26
C ARG A 100 4.98 15.26 8.74
N ALA A 101 5.92 14.39 9.14
CA ALA A 101 6.44 14.31 10.50
C ALA A 101 7.46 15.42 10.85
N GLY A 102 7.76 16.33 9.93
CA GLY A 102 8.74 17.41 10.12
C GLY A 102 10.19 16.94 10.09
N LEU A 103 10.48 15.76 9.54
CA LEU A 103 11.81 15.19 9.42
C LEU A 103 12.49 15.61 8.11
N PRO A 104 13.84 15.77 8.10
CA PRO A 104 14.56 16.10 6.87
C PRO A 104 14.54 14.93 5.88
N VAL A 105 14.40 15.24 4.59
CA VAL A 105 14.41 14.28 3.49
C VAL A 105 15.49 14.65 2.49
N VAL A 106 16.33 13.66 2.13
CA VAL A 106 17.28 13.81 1.03
C VAL A 106 16.53 13.60 -0.29
N GLU A 107 16.54 14.57 -1.18
CA GLU A 107 15.78 14.53 -2.45
C GLU A 107 16.13 13.33 -3.34
N SER A 108 17.38 12.87 -3.32
CA SER A 108 17.78 11.67 -4.06
C SER A 108 17.12 10.38 -3.53
N ALA A 109 16.79 10.33 -2.25
CA ALA A 109 16.09 9.19 -1.63
C ALA A 109 14.57 9.21 -1.90
N ALA A 110 14.03 10.38 -2.27
CA ALA A 110 12.61 10.57 -2.56
C ALA A 110 12.23 10.23 -4.00
N LYS A 111 13.14 9.67 -4.79
CA LYS A 111 12.89 9.29 -6.18
C LYS A 111 12.50 7.81 -6.27
N PRO A 112 11.66 7.44 -7.25
CA PRO A 112 11.37 6.03 -7.50
C PRO A 112 12.65 5.26 -7.80
N ARG A 113 12.69 4.01 -7.38
CA ARG A 113 13.82 3.12 -7.70
C ARG A 113 13.90 2.88 -9.21
N ASN A 114 15.12 2.68 -9.69
CA ASN A 114 15.39 2.44 -11.10
C ASN A 114 14.58 1.23 -11.62
N PRO A 115 13.84 1.39 -12.74
CA PRO A 115 13.00 0.34 -13.32
C PRO A 115 13.79 -0.86 -13.94
N LEU A 116 15.11 -0.89 -13.79
CA LEU A 116 15.95 -1.98 -14.35
C LEU A 116 15.90 -3.28 -13.52
N ILE A 117 15.18 -3.34 -12.42
CA ILE A 117 14.94 -4.60 -11.72
C ILE A 117 13.78 -5.30 -12.45
N PRO A 118 13.99 -6.50 -13.01
CA PRO A 118 12.93 -7.23 -13.71
C PRO A 118 11.73 -7.42 -12.77
N ARG A 119 10.58 -6.96 -13.20
CA ARG A 119 9.33 -7.21 -12.47
C ARG A 119 8.97 -8.67 -12.64
N VAL A 120 8.80 -9.37 -11.55
CA VAL A 120 8.13 -10.67 -11.58
C VAL A 120 6.64 -10.36 -11.66
N ASP A 121 6.04 -10.59 -12.83
CA ASP A 121 4.61 -10.41 -13.00
C ASP A 121 3.87 -11.25 -11.96
N ALA A 122 3.13 -10.60 -11.09
CA ALA A 122 2.35 -11.25 -10.05
C ALA A 122 1.35 -12.27 -10.62
N GLU A 123 0.82 -12.00 -11.82
CA GLU A 123 -0.05 -12.93 -12.54
C GLU A 123 0.65 -14.21 -12.96
N ARG A 124 1.94 -14.15 -13.37
CA ARG A 124 2.71 -15.36 -13.69
C ARG A 124 3.06 -16.16 -12.46
N ALA A 125 3.37 -15.50 -11.34
CA ALA A 125 3.63 -16.17 -10.08
C ALA A 125 2.38 -16.89 -9.55
N ASP A 126 1.20 -16.32 -9.73
CA ASP A 126 -0.07 -16.92 -9.31
C ASP A 126 -0.46 -18.16 -10.16
N LYS A 127 -0.20 -18.13 -11.46
CA LYS A 127 -0.51 -19.26 -12.36
C LYS A 127 0.37 -20.48 -12.12
N ASN A 128 1.55 -20.32 -11.55
CA ASN A 128 2.52 -21.38 -11.29
C ASN A 128 2.68 -21.69 -9.81
N SER A 129 1.93 -21.04 -8.93
CA SER A 129 1.97 -21.30 -7.50
C SER A 129 1.07 -22.49 -7.15
N PRO A 130 1.57 -23.52 -6.42
CA PRO A 130 0.75 -24.62 -5.95
C PRO A 130 -0.29 -24.20 -4.90
N PHE A 131 -0.29 -22.95 -4.49
CA PHE A 131 -1.19 -22.35 -3.50
C PHE A 131 -2.17 -21.32 -4.09
N SER A 132 -2.22 -21.21 -5.40
CA SER A 132 -3.16 -20.33 -6.09
C SER A 132 -4.55 -20.96 -6.20
#